data_025bbce29902ad34a86e8b1f80aeccfd
#
_entry.id   025bbce29902ad34a86e8b1f80aeccfd
#
_cell.length_a   1.000
_cell.length_b   1.000
_cell.length_c   1.000
_cell.angle_alpha   90.00
_cell.angle_beta   90.00
_cell.angle_gamma   90.00
#
_symmetry.space_group_name_H-M   'P 1'
#
loop_
_entity.id
_entity.type
_entity.pdbx_description
1 polymer ?
#
loop_
_entity_poly.entity_id
_entity_poly.type
_entity_poly.pdbx_seq_one_letter_code
_entity_poly.pdbx_strand_id
1 'polypeptide(L)'
;MPDTPYTPYTPYTPEESAALRRLADRMDVRDLVDRYLAGLDRAEFDEDWARSVFTEDGSFQFPMGGHDGVAGMAEFTAAMIGKWRRTHHVAAGHLVEIDGEQARVSGSLIATHLHPHPPGPGRPPEPFQVGDRFEGEAARTAAGWRFARLAFEVVWTRGTPPGRVHTHDS
;
A
#
# COMPACT_ATOMS: atom_id res chain seq x y z
N MET A 1 20.67 31.86 -40.30
CA MET A 1 19.90 31.20 -39.21
C MET A 1 18.88 32.20 -38.73
N PRO A 2 17.58 31.95 -38.86
CA PRO A 2 16.59 32.86 -38.28
C PRO A 2 16.63 32.73 -36.74
N ASP A 3 16.81 33.85 -36.05
CA ASP A 3 16.69 33.94 -34.61
C ASP A 3 15.27 33.51 -34.19
N THR A 4 15.16 32.38 -33.51
CA THR A 4 13.91 31.98 -32.85
C THR A 4 13.68 33.00 -31.73
N PRO A 5 12.55 33.76 -31.72
CA PRO A 5 12.30 34.72 -30.67
C PRO A 5 12.21 34.01 -29.34
N TYR A 6 13.01 34.44 -28.35
CA TYR A 6 12.91 34.00 -26.96
C TYR A 6 11.54 34.41 -26.42
N THR A 7 10.70 33.41 -26.16
CA THR A 7 9.44 33.64 -25.46
C THR A 7 9.75 33.72 -23.97
N PRO A 8 9.53 34.86 -23.30
CA PRO A 8 9.82 34.98 -21.87
C PRO A 8 8.92 33.99 -21.10
N TYR A 9 9.52 33.32 -20.11
CA TYR A 9 8.79 32.43 -19.18
C TYR A 9 7.73 33.25 -18.44
N THR A 10 6.48 32.86 -18.60
CA THR A 10 5.36 33.41 -17.83
C THR A 10 5.18 32.55 -16.58
N PRO A 11 5.37 33.11 -15.37
CA PRO A 11 5.16 32.34 -14.15
C PRO A 11 3.68 31.93 -14.03
N TYR A 12 3.44 30.77 -13.44
CA TYR A 12 2.09 30.28 -13.17
C TYR A 12 1.30 31.27 -12.32
N THR A 13 0.02 31.42 -12.60
CA THR A 13 -0.91 32.16 -11.74
C THR A 13 -1.02 31.46 -10.37
N PRO A 14 -1.48 32.17 -9.32
CA PRO A 14 -1.76 31.53 -8.03
C PRO A 14 -2.72 30.35 -8.14
N GLU A 15 -3.71 30.41 -9.02
CA GLU A 15 -4.71 29.35 -9.26
C GLU A 15 -4.06 28.13 -9.94
N GLU A 16 -3.25 28.34 -10.97
CA GLU A 16 -2.50 27.27 -11.64
C GLU A 16 -1.51 26.63 -10.69
N SER A 17 -0.80 27.42 -9.89
CA SER A 17 0.11 26.92 -8.86
C SER A 17 -0.60 26.07 -7.81
N ALA A 18 -1.81 26.47 -7.40
CA ALA A 18 -2.63 25.70 -6.47
C ALA A 18 -3.14 24.39 -7.10
N ALA A 19 -3.50 24.42 -8.39
CA ALA A 19 -3.92 23.23 -9.12
C ALA A 19 -2.77 22.22 -9.27
N LEU A 20 -1.58 22.71 -9.60
CA LEU A 20 -0.36 21.85 -9.68
C LEU A 20 -0.01 21.24 -8.34
N ARG A 21 -0.09 21.99 -7.23
CA ARG A 21 0.12 21.43 -5.89
C ARG A 21 -0.87 20.33 -5.56
N ARG A 22 -2.17 20.55 -5.81
CA ARG A 22 -3.18 19.50 -5.60
C ARG A 22 -2.92 18.25 -6.46
N LEU A 23 -2.45 18.42 -7.70
CA LEU A 23 -2.10 17.29 -8.55
C LEU A 23 -0.89 16.54 -7.99
N ALA A 24 0.16 17.25 -7.57
CA ALA A 24 1.33 16.65 -6.94
C ALA A 24 0.95 15.88 -5.67
N ASP A 25 0.14 16.48 -4.78
CA ASP A 25 -0.35 15.82 -3.58
C ASP A 25 -1.12 14.52 -3.87
N ARG A 26 -1.96 14.53 -4.88
CA ARG A 26 -2.68 13.31 -5.29
C ARG A 26 -1.73 12.24 -5.82
N MET A 27 -0.67 12.61 -6.53
CA MET A 27 0.37 11.67 -6.96
C MET A 27 1.14 11.13 -5.77
N ASP A 28 1.58 11.99 -4.85
CA ASP A 28 2.33 11.60 -3.66
C ASP A 28 1.54 10.62 -2.75
N VAL A 29 0.23 10.82 -2.62
CA VAL A 29 -0.63 9.89 -1.86
C VAL A 29 -0.80 8.56 -2.58
N ARG A 30 -0.85 8.52 -3.91
CA ARG A 30 -0.82 7.26 -4.67
C ARG A 30 0.52 6.55 -4.52
N ASP A 31 1.61 7.29 -4.64
CA ASP A 31 2.97 6.77 -4.43
C ASP A 31 3.17 6.23 -3.01
N LEU A 32 2.47 6.78 -2.00
CA LEU A 32 2.47 6.25 -0.65
C LEU A 32 1.85 4.84 -0.60
N VAL A 33 0.73 4.59 -1.30
CA VAL A 33 0.14 3.25 -1.44
C VAL A 33 1.13 2.30 -2.11
N ASP A 34 1.71 2.72 -3.24
CA ASP A 34 2.65 1.89 -4.01
C ASP A 34 3.93 1.58 -3.20
N ARG A 35 4.42 2.53 -2.40
CA ARG A 35 5.56 2.32 -1.49
C ARG A 35 5.26 1.29 -0.42
N TYR A 36 4.07 1.36 0.19
CA TYR A 36 3.62 0.36 1.17
C TYR A 36 3.61 -1.04 0.55
N LEU A 37 2.96 -1.21 -0.59
CA LEU A 37 2.85 -2.51 -1.27
C LEU A 37 4.21 -3.04 -1.76
N ALA A 38 5.07 -2.16 -2.28
CA ALA A 38 6.42 -2.53 -2.68
C ALA A 38 7.25 -3.03 -1.48
N GLY A 39 7.09 -2.45 -0.29
CA GLY A 39 7.70 -2.93 0.95
C GLY A 39 7.26 -4.35 1.29
N LEU A 40 5.94 -4.64 1.17
CA LEU A 40 5.41 -5.99 1.38
C LEU A 40 6.05 -7.01 0.44
N ASP A 41 6.16 -6.69 -0.86
CA ASP A 41 6.67 -7.61 -1.88
C ASP A 41 8.18 -7.83 -1.82
N ARG A 42 8.93 -6.85 -1.32
CA ARG A 42 10.37 -6.95 -1.07
C ARG A 42 10.69 -7.62 0.26
N ALA A 43 9.71 -7.71 1.16
CA ALA A 43 9.89 -8.15 2.54
C ALA A 43 10.93 -7.30 3.30
N GLU A 44 10.91 -6.01 3.06
CA GLU A 44 11.78 -5.00 3.69
C GLU A 44 10.99 -4.33 4.84
N PHE A 45 11.05 -4.95 6.03
CA PHE A 45 10.30 -4.50 7.21
C PHE A 45 11.28 -4.10 8.31
N ASP A 46 11.66 -2.84 8.33
CA ASP A 46 12.39 -2.22 9.42
C ASP A 46 11.66 -0.94 9.90
N GLU A 47 12.19 -0.33 10.96
CA GLU A 47 11.61 0.90 11.49
C GLU A 47 11.64 2.06 10.49
N ASP A 48 12.67 2.14 9.65
CA ASP A 48 12.79 3.18 8.63
C ASP A 48 11.69 3.02 7.58
N TRP A 49 11.42 1.78 7.15
CA TRP A 49 10.28 1.49 6.28
C TRP A 49 8.96 1.88 6.94
N ALA A 50 8.72 1.47 8.19
CA ALA A 50 7.48 1.78 8.89
C ALA A 50 7.25 3.30 8.99
N ARG A 51 8.27 4.08 9.39
CA ARG A 51 8.24 5.54 9.47
C ARG A 51 8.17 6.22 8.11
N SER A 52 8.60 5.56 7.04
CA SER A 52 8.45 6.05 5.67
C SER A 52 7.02 5.96 5.16
N VAL A 53 6.18 5.12 5.78
CA VAL A 53 4.81 4.81 5.37
C VAL A 53 3.78 5.35 6.36
N PHE A 54 3.99 5.22 7.67
CA PHE A 54 3.03 5.59 8.71
C PHE A 54 3.45 6.83 9.50
N THR A 55 2.46 7.54 10.06
CA THR A 55 2.70 8.54 11.12
C THR A 55 3.08 7.85 12.43
N GLU A 56 3.61 8.58 13.42
CA GLU A 56 4.00 8.00 14.71
C GLU A 56 2.84 7.31 15.43
N ASP A 57 1.64 7.82 15.29
CA ASP A 57 0.36 7.29 15.82
C ASP A 57 -0.43 6.51 14.77
N GLY A 58 0.18 6.20 13.62
CA GLY A 58 -0.48 5.54 12.51
C GLY A 58 -1.02 4.17 12.86
N SER A 59 -2.18 3.81 12.31
CA SER A 59 -2.83 2.53 12.56
C SER A 59 -3.00 1.71 11.28
N PHE A 60 -2.89 0.40 11.45
CA PHE A 60 -3.14 -0.58 10.39
C PHE A 60 -4.23 -1.55 10.82
N GLN A 61 -5.21 -1.81 9.95
CA GLN A 61 -6.32 -2.70 10.23
C GLN A 61 -6.56 -3.69 9.08
N PHE A 62 -6.62 -4.96 9.44
CA PHE A 62 -6.96 -6.05 8.55
C PHE A 62 -7.95 -6.98 9.24
N PRO A 63 -8.84 -7.72 8.56
CA PRO A 63 -9.85 -8.57 9.22
C PRO A 63 -9.31 -9.60 10.21
N MET A 64 -8.03 -9.95 10.08
CA MET A 64 -7.36 -10.94 10.95
C MET A 64 -6.50 -10.30 12.06
N GLY A 65 -6.48 -8.98 12.19
CA GLY A 65 -5.72 -8.26 13.20
C GLY A 65 -5.33 -6.85 12.76
N GLY A 66 -4.78 -6.09 13.66
CA GLY A 66 -4.31 -4.72 13.43
C GLY A 66 -3.17 -4.36 14.36
N HIS A 67 -2.60 -3.18 14.11
CA HIS A 67 -1.54 -2.61 14.92
C HIS A 67 -1.73 -1.09 15.03
N ASP A 68 -1.50 -0.54 16.20
CA ASP A 68 -1.60 0.89 16.47
C ASP A 68 -0.22 1.43 16.86
N GLY A 69 0.13 2.58 16.29
CA GLY A 69 1.43 3.22 16.42
C GLY A 69 2.49 2.64 15.47
N VAL A 70 3.47 3.45 15.11
CA VAL A 70 4.55 3.05 14.21
C VAL A 70 5.54 2.08 14.87
N ALA A 71 5.72 2.20 16.20
CA ALA A 71 6.57 1.30 16.96
C ALA A 71 6.01 -0.14 16.93
N GLY A 72 6.80 -1.11 16.48
CA GLY A 72 6.39 -2.50 16.29
C GLY A 72 5.61 -2.78 15.01
N MET A 73 5.30 -1.78 14.18
CA MET A 73 4.59 -1.96 12.91
C MET A 73 5.39 -2.83 11.94
N ALA A 74 6.70 -2.69 11.92
CA ALA A 74 7.59 -3.48 11.08
C ALA A 74 7.54 -4.96 11.48
N GLU A 75 7.66 -5.29 12.76
CA GLU A 75 7.59 -6.64 13.30
C GLU A 75 6.21 -7.27 13.08
N PHE A 76 5.15 -6.50 13.30
CA PHE A 76 3.78 -6.93 13.03
C PHE A 76 3.60 -7.30 11.56
N THR A 77 4.07 -6.45 10.64
CA THR A 77 4.00 -6.70 9.19
C THR A 77 4.84 -7.90 8.79
N ALA A 78 6.07 -8.00 9.31
CA ALA A 78 6.96 -9.14 9.07
C ALA A 78 6.32 -10.46 9.52
N ALA A 79 5.63 -10.48 10.66
CA ALA A 79 4.93 -11.68 11.16
C ALA A 79 3.73 -12.07 10.27
N MET A 80 3.03 -11.10 9.68
CA MET A 80 1.95 -11.38 8.73
C MET A 80 2.47 -11.93 7.39
N ILE A 81 3.46 -11.28 6.81
CA ILE A 81 3.97 -11.58 5.47
C ILE A 81 4.96 -12.74 5.48
N GLY A 82 5.74 -12.91 6.55
CA GLY A 82 6.76 -13.95 6.69
C GLY A 82 6.27 -15.41 6.63
N LYS A 83 4.94 -15.62 6.68
CA LYS A 83 4.29 -16.92 6.45
C LYS A 83 4.38 -17.37 5.00
N TRP A 84 4.67 -16.46 4.07
CA TRP A 84 4.68 -16.68 2.65
C TRP A 84 6.11 -16.70 2.10
N ARG A 85 6.36 -17.50 1.10
CA ARG A 85 7.65 -17.51 0.41
C ARG A 85 7.86 -16.22 -0.39
N ARG A 86 6.79 -15.74 -1.00
CA ARG A 86 6.73 -14.49 -1.76
C ARG A 86 5.30 -13.98 -1.82
N THR A 87 5.17 -12.68 -1.95
CA THR A 87 3.91 -12.00 -2.20
C THR A 87 3.99 -11.16 -3.47
N HIS A 88 2.85 -10.84 -4.02
CA HIS A 88 2.71 -9.90 -5.14
C HIS A 88 1.40 -9.15 -4.98
N HIS A 89 1.49 -7.85 -4.80
CA HIS A 89 0.37 -6.95 -4.57
C HIS A 89 0.17 -6.03 -5.76
N VAL A 90 -1.07 -5.92 -6.25
CA VAL A 90 -1.45 -5.01 -7.34
C VAL A 90 -2.64 -4.19 -6.89
N ALA A 91 -2.44 -2.89 -6.71
CA ALA A 91 -3.53 -1.95 -6.41
C ALA A 91 -3.96 -1.20 -7.67
N ALA A 92 -5.24 -0.88 -7.75
CA ALA A 92 -5.82 -0.14 -8.86
C ALA A 92 -7.05 0.67 -8.42
N GLY A 93 -7.48 1.58 -9.29
CA GLY A 93 -8.73 2.33 -9.06
C GLY A 93 -8.62 3.35 -7.93
N HIS A 94 -7.43 3.91 -7.69
CA HIS A 94 -7.20 4.88 -6.62
C HIS A 94 -8.09 6.12 -6.77
N LEU A 95 -8.90 6.37 -5.76
CA LEU A 95 -9.64 7.61 -5.57
C LEU A 95 -8.94 8.37 -4.45
N VAL A 96 -8.47 9.59 -4.75
CA VAL A 96 -7.73 10.43 -3.79
C VAL A 96 -8.46 11.76 -3.62
N GLU A 97 -8.75 12.09 -2.38
CA GLU A 97 -9.32 13.38 -1.96
C GLU A 97 -8.31 14.08 -1.06
N ILE A 98 -8.00 15.35 -1.37
CA ILE A 98 -7.08 16.19 -0.61
C ILE A 98 -7.88 17.29 0.09
N ASP A 99 -7.70 17.40 1.40
CA ASP A 99 -8.26 18.45 2.24
C ASP A 99 -7.16 19.07 3.12
N GLY A 100 -6.51 20.11 2.60
CA GLY A 100 -5.37 20.77 3.26
C GLY A 100 -4.21 19.79 3.51
N GLU A 101 -3.91 19.55 4.77
CA GLU A 101 -2.84 18.66 5.24
C GLU A 101 -3.33 17.22 5.49
N GLN A 102 -4.57 16.91 5.13
CA GLN A 102 -5.17 15.60 5.22
C GLN A 102 -5.52 15.08 3.82
N ALA A 103 -5.49 13.75 3.67
CA ALA A 103 -5.95 13.10 2.45
C ALA A 103 -6.69 11.80 2.78
N ARG A 104 -7.63 11.43 1.91
CA ARG A 104 -8.23 10.09 1.87
C ARG A 104 -7.87 9.42 0.56
N VAL A 105 -7.58 8.15 0.64
CA VAL A 105 -7.36 7.31 -0.54
C VAL A 105 -8.11 6.00 -0.39
N SER A 106 -8.74 5.56 -1.45
CA SER A 106 -9.36 4.23 -1.52
C SER A 106 -9.05 3.57 -2.86
N GLY A 107 -9.20 2.26 -2.91
CA GLY A 107 -8.99 1.50 -4.13
C GLY A 107 -9.24 0.01 -3.94
N SER A 108 -8.91 -0.75 -4.97
CA SER A 108 -8.96 -2.21 -4.96
C SER A 108 -7.55 -2.79 -4.97
N LEU A 109 -7.37 -3.93 -4.30
CA LEU A 109 -6.11 -4.64 -4.21
C LEU A 109 -6.32 -6.11 -4.59
N ILE A 110 -5.40 -6.67 -5.34
CA ILE A 110 -5.25 -8.12 -5.48
C ILE A 110 -3.90 -8.50 -4.89
N ALA A 111 -3.92 -9.36 -3.88
CA ALA A 111 -2.74 -9.93 -3.25
C ALA A 111 -2.61 -11.40 -3.67
N THR A 112 -1.44 -11.79 -4.16
CA THR A 112 -1.09 -13.18 -4.49
C THR A 112 0.03 -13.64 -3.59
N HIS A 113 -0.18 -14.75 -2.87
CA HIS A 113 0.74 -15.26 -1.87
C HIS A 113 1.20 -16.67 -2.26
N LEU A 114 2.51 -16.88 -2.34
CA LEU A 114 3.11 -18.18 -2.63
C LEU A 114 3.47 -18.91 -1.34
N HIS A 115 3.04 -20.17 -1.22
CA HIS A 115 3.35 -21.02 -0.07
C HIS A 115 4.86 -21.25 0.10
N PRO A 116 5.37 -21.36 1.34
CA PRO A 116 6.78 -21.59 1.62
C PRO A 116 7.28 -22.95 1.10
N HIS A 117 6.40 -23.95 1.06
CA HIS A 117 6.73 -25.29 0.59
C HIS A 117 5.86 -25.66 -0.61
N PRO A 118 6.42 -26.25 -1.67
CA PRO A 118 5.63 -26.82 -2.74
C PRO A 118 4.81 -28.00 -2.18
N PRO A 119 3.57 -28.22 -2.65
CA PRO A 119 2.88 -29.47 -2.41
C PRO A 119 3.73 -30.62 -2.98
N GLY A 120 3.52 -31.83 -2.46
CA GLY A 120 4.26 -33.03 -2.85
C GLY A 120 4.38 -33.27 -4.37
N PRO A 121 5.15 -34.28 -4.81
CA PRO A 121 5.49 -34.49 -6.21
C PRO A 121 4.28 -34.47 -7.13
N GLY A 122 4.31 -33.66 -8.20
CA GLY A 122 3.34 -33.66 -9.28
C GLY A 122 2.23 -32.61 -9.19
N ARG A 123 2.14 -31.77 -8.14
CA ARG A 123 1.17 -30.70 -8.05
C ARG A 123 1.86 -29.35 -7.79
N PRO A 124 1.77 -28.38 -8.71
CA PRO A 124 2.25 -27.03 -8.43
C PRO A 124 1.43 -26.43 -7.26
N PRO A 125 2.08 -25.67 -6.35
CA PRO A 125 1.35 -24.98 -5.29
C PRO A 125 0.37 -24.01 -5.89
N GLU A 126 -0.92 -24.16 -5.58
CA GLU A 126 -1.90 -23.16 -5.90
C GLU A 126 -1.65 -21.93 -5.00
N PRO A 127 -1.46 -20.73 -5.57
CA PRO A 127 -1.27 -19.54 -4.74
C PRO A 127 -2.54 -19.24 -3.96
N PHE A 128 -2.39 -18.69 -2.75
CA PHE A 128 -3.49 -18.07 -2.05
C PHE A 128 -3.67 -16.65 -2.56
N GLN A 129 -4.86 -16.33 -3.03
CA GLN A 129 -5.19 -15.01 -3.55
C GLN A 129 -6.28 -14.36 -2.70
N VAL A 130 -6.15 -13.06 -2.54
CA VAL A 130 -7.12 -12.21 -1.84
C VAL A 130 -7.43 -11.02 -2.73
N GLY A 131 -8.70 -10.73 -2.90
CA GLY A 131 -9.17 -9.47 -3.46
C GLY A 131 -9.75 -8.62 -2.36
N ASP A 132 -9.16 -7.44 -2.15
CA ASP A 132 -9.50 -6.51 -1.09
C ASP A 132 -9.98 -5.17 -1.65
N ARG A 133 -10.74 -4.44 -0.83
CA ARG A 133 -10.81 -2.98 -0.87
C ARG A 133 -9.92 -2.42 0.21
N PHE A 134 -9.32 -1.28 -0.05
CA PHE A 134 -8.58 -0.56 0.97
C PHE A 134 -9.06 0.87 1.10
N GLU A 135 -8.93 1.40 2.31
CA GLU A 135 -9.15 2.80 2.67
C GLU A 135 -7.97 3.29 3.49
N GLY A 136 -7.41 4.42 3.11
CA GLY A 136 -6.32 5.09 3.80
C GLY A 136 -6.69 6.53 4.15
N GLU A 137 -6.33 6.93 5.37
CA GLU A 137 -6.27 8.32 5.79
C GLU A 137 -4.80 8.69 5.90
N ALA A 138 -4.39 9.75 5.23
CA ALA A 138 -3.01 10.21 5.22
C ALA A 138 -2.90 11.64 5.73
N ALA A 139 -1.82 11.94 6.43
CA ALA A 139 -1.46 13.26 6.89
C ALA A 139 -0.15 13.72 6.25
N ARG A 140 -0.05 15.01 5.97
CA ARG A 140 1.19 15.62 5.52
C ARG A 140 2.12 15.84 6.70
N THR A 141 3.32 15.33 6.60
CA THR A 141 4.41 15.54 7.57
C THR A 141 5.53 16.36 6.94
N ALA A 142 6.53 16.75 7.72
CA ALA A 142 7.72 17.40 7.20
C ALA A 142 8.49 16.51 6.19
N ALA A 143 8.31 15.19 6.24
CA ALA A 143 8.92 14.21 5.35
C ALA A 143 7.96 13.70 4.23
N GLY A 144 6.86 14.41 3.98
CA GLY A 144 5.84 14.06 2.98
C GLY A 144 4.63 13.34 3.57
N TRP A 145 3.79 12.78 2.72
CA TRP A 145 2.57 12.10 3.13
C TRP A 145 2.85 10.76 3.82
N ARG A 146 2.09 10.49 4.91
CA ARG A 146 2.15 9.25 5.70
C ARG A 146 0.74 8.81 6.05
N PHE A 147 0.49 7.49 6.12
CA PHE A 147 -0.78 6.97 6.61
C PHE A 147 -0.94 7.22 8.10
N ALA A 148 -2.00 7.93 8.46
CA ALA A 148 -2.53 7.95 9.82
C ALA A 148 -3.40 6.72 10.09
N ARG A 149 -4.05 6.19 9.04
CA ARG A 149 -4.81 4.95 9.08
C ARG A 149 -4.78 4.25 7.74
N LEU A 150 -4.60 2.93 7.74
CA LEU A 150 -4.74 2.08 6.56
C LEU A 150 -5.57 0.85 6.94
N ALA A 151 -6.66 0.62 6.22
CA ALA A 151 -7.56 -0.50 6.48
C ALA A 151 -7.89 -1.28 5.22
N PHE A 152 -8.09 -2.59 5.37
CA PHE A 152 -8.45 -3.49 4.29
C PHE A 152 -9.73 -4.25 4.62
N GLU A 153 -10.56 -4.45 3.60
CA GLU A 153 -11.76 -5.27 3.62
C GLU A 153 -11.64 -6.38 2.58
N VAL A 154 -11.67 -7.64 3.02
CA VAL A 154 -11.63 -8.79 2.11
C VAL A 154 -12.95 -8.92 1.37
N VAL A 155 -12.91 -8.88 0.05
CA VAL A 155 -14.08 -9.07 -0.84
C VAL A 155 -14.19 -10.54 -1.24
N TRP A 156 -13.07 -11.18 -1.58
CA TRP A 156 -13.02 -12.60 -1.96
C TRP A 156 -11.65 -13.20 -1.67
N THR A 157 -11.63 -14.52 -1.54
CA THR A 157 -10.39 -15.29 -1.43
C THR A 157 -10.42 -16.48 -2.37
N ARG A 158 -9.25 -16.95 -2.81
CA ARG A 158 -9.05 -18.18 -3.58
C ARG A 158 -7.82 -18.93 -3.07
N GLY A 159 -7.90 -20.24 -2.99
CA GLY A 159 -6.86 -21.10 -2.42
C GLY A 159 -6.97 -21.22 -0.90
N THR A 160 -5.98 -21.80 -0.27
CA THR A 160 -5.96 -22.08 1.18
C THR A 160 -4.80 -21.33 1.83
N PRO A 161 -5.02 -20.54 2.90
CA PRO A 161 -3.93 -19.91 3.63
C PRO A 161 -3.10 -20.97 4.39
N PRO A 162 -1.81 -20.69 4.72
CA PRO A 162 -0.98 -21.62 5.48
C PRO A 162 -1.57 -21.87 6.86
N GLY A 163 -1.49 -23.12 7.34
CA GLY A 163 -1.96 -23.53 8.67
C GLY A 163 -3.41 -23.98 8.76
N ARG A 164 -4.22 -23.90 7.69
CA ARG A 164 -5.50 -24.61 7.60
C ARG A 164 -5.29 -25.93 6.86
N VAL A 165 -5.11 -27.01 7.60
CA VAL A 165 -5.23 -28.36 7.05
C VAL A 165 -6.72 -28.62 6.87
N HIS A 166 -7.19 -28.87 5.64
CA HIS A 166 -8.51 -29.44 5.43
C HIS A 166 -8.46 -30.87 5.99
N THR A 167 -9.04 -31.11 7.16
CA THR A 167 -9.48 -32.43 7.55
C THR A 167 -10.62 -32.80 6.59
N HIS A 168 -10.35 -33.66 5.62
CA HIS A 168 -11.41 -34.36 4.93
C HIS A 168 -12.06 -35.25 5.99
N ASP A 169 -13.26 -34.87 6.44
CA ASP A 169 -14.16 -35.78 7.09
C ASP A 169 -14.61 -36.84 6.06
N SER A 170 -14.26 -38.06 6.36
CA SER A 170 -14.57 -39.27 5.58
C SER A 170 -16.03 -39.65 5.79
#